data_480124fb0b93f384b229cbfdcef0fc91
#
_entry.id   480124fb0b93f384b229cbfdcef0fc91
#
_cell.length_a   1.000
_cell.length_b   1.000
_cell.length_c   1.000
_cell.angle_alpha   90.00
_cell.angle_beta   90.00
_cell.angle_gamma   90.00
#
_symmetry.space_group_name_H-M   'P 1'
#
loop_
_entity.id
_entity.type
_entity.pdbx_description
1 polymer ?
#
loop_
_entity_poly.entity_id
_entity_poly.type
_entity_poly.pdbx_seq_one_letter_code
_entity_poly.pdbx_strand_id
1 'polypeptide(L)'
;MGRYLRFVNEKFLRKKPTVFDFSKYSKKEVKELIKTMRTVMKLSDGVGLSANQIGLNLNCFVAEVENKFYAVFNPKITKLSQEAEDMEEGCLSVPNNFGVVNRADKVWLEGLDANGKKVKFKVWGFLARVFQHEVDHLNGTLFIDKCKNLREVKNEK
;
A
#
# COMPACT_ATOMS: atom_id res chain seq x y z
N MET A 1 21.98 4.46 -6.30
CA MET A 1 20.60 3.97 -6.28
C MET A 1 20.37 2.73 -5.40
N GLY A 2 21.37 2.00 -5.02
CA GLY A 2 21.19 0.70 -4.33
C GLY A 2 20.87 0.74 -2.83
N ARG A 3 20.94 1.86 -2.15
CA ARG A 3 20.80 1.90 -0.68
C ARG A 3 19.41 2.24 -0.14
N TYR A 4 18.51 2.71 -0.98
CA TYR A 4 17.21 3.23 -0.54
C TYR A 4 16.02 2.28 -0.77
N LEU A 5 16.28 1.09 -1.30
CA LEU A 5 15.24 0.18 -1.78
C LEU A 5 15.23 -1.16 -1.03
N ARG A 6 15.45 -1.13 0.26
CA ARG A 6 15.27 -2.34 1.06
C ARG A 6 13.91 -2.32 1.71
N PHE A 7 13.13 -3.35 1.40
CA PHE A 7 11.93 -3.63 2.16
C PHE A 7 12.33 -3.91 3.61
N VAL A 8 11.64 -3.27 4.53
CA VAL A 8 11.89 -3.42 5.96
C VAL A 8 11.30 -4.73 6.48
N ASN A 9 11.75 -5.14 7.66
CA ASN A 9 11.25 -6.36 8.29
C ASN A 9 9.83 -6.18 8.84
N GLU A 10 9.21 -7.30 9.16
CA GLU A 10 7.86 -7.37 9.72
C GLU A 10 7.68 -6.52 10.97
N LYS A 11 8.65 -6.52 11.88
CA LYS A 11 8.59 -5.75 13.13
C LYS A 11 8.36 -4.26 12.90
N PHE A 12 9.04 -3.68 11.90
CA PHE A 12 8.85 -2.28 11.53
C PHE A 12 7.44 -2.05 10.96
N LEU A 13 6.94 -2.99 10.14
CA LEU A 13 5.63 -2.90 9.49
C LEU A 13 4.45 -3.04 10.46
N ARG A 14 4.67 -3.57 11.65
CA ARG A 14 3.64 -3.67 12.69
C ARG A 14 3.35 -2.34 13.36
N LYS A 15 4.21 -1.34 13.18
CA LYS A 15 4.02 0.00 13.72
C LYS A 15 3.21 0.85 12.75
N LYS A 16 2.25 1.58 13.28
CA LYS A 16 1.51 2.57 12.48
C LYS A 16 2.43 3.75 12.18
N PRO A 17 2.56 4.17 10.92
CA PRO A 17 3.33 5.36 10.61
C PRO A 17 2.67 6.64 11.13
N THR A 18 3.49 7.65 11.31
CA THR A 18 3.05 8.98 11.74
C THR A 18 2.21 9.66 10.66
N VAL A 19 1.18 10.37 11.06
CA VAL A 19 0.37 11.23 10.18
C VAL A 19 1.30 12.13 9.36
N PHE A 20 1.08 12.18 8.05
CA PHE A 20 1.86 13.03 7.17
C PHE A 20 1.45 14.49 7.37
N ASP A 21 2.41 15.32 7.77
CA ASP A 21 2.22 16.74 7.99
C ASP A 21 2.83 17.54 6.82
N PHE A 22 1.97 18.04 5.94
CA PHE A 22 2.40 18.81 4.76
C PHE A 22 3.16 20.09 5.11
N SER A 23 2.99 20.64 6.30
CA SER A 23 3.72 21.83 6.72
C SER A 23 5.22 21.62 6.86
N LYS A 24 5.64 20.36 7.00
CA LYS A 24 7.05 19.97 7.18
C LYS A 24 7.79 19.69 5.86
N TYR A 25 7.08 19.75 4.73
CA TYR A 25 7.63 19.38 3.43
C TYR A 25 7.30 20.42 2.38
N SER A 26 8.28 20.72 1.51
CA SER A 26 8.03 21.53 0.34
C SER A 26 7.25 20.74 -0.72
N LYS A 27 6.65 21.44 -1.66
CA LYS A 27 5.99 20.79 -2.81
C LYS A 27 6.96 19.91 -3.60
N LYS A 28 8.22 20.35 -3.70
CA LYS A 28 9.28 19.59 -4.37
C LYS A 28 9.58 18.29 -3.63
N GLU A 29 9.69 18.34 -2.31
CA GLU A 29 9.94 17.14 -1.48
C GLU A 29 8.80 16.13 -1.59
N VAL A 30 7.55 16.58 -1.61
CA VAL A 30 6.38 15.71 -1.80
C VAL A 30 6.43 15.04 -3.18
N LYS A 31 6.74 15.78 -4.24
CA LYS A 31 6.88 15.22 -5.60
C LYS A 31 7.99 14.18 -5.68
N GLU A 32 9.15 14.47 -5.06
CA GLU A 32 10.28 13.53 -5.02
C GLU A 32 9.94 12.26 -4.25
N LEU A 33 9.21 12.37 -3.14
CA LEU A 33 8.72 11.21 -2.39
C LEU A 33 7.83 10.32 -3.25
N ILE A 34 6.85 10.91 -3.93
CA ILE A 34 5.92 10.18 -4.81
C ILE A 34 6.69 9.50 -5.94
N LYS A 35 7.61 10.21 -6.58
CA LYS A 35 8.46 9.69 -7.66
C LYS A 35 9.30 8.50 -7.18
N THR A 36 9.92 8.62 -6.01
CA THR A 36 10.71 7.55 -5.41
C THR A 36 9.84 6.32 -5.15
N MET A 37 8.70 6.49 -4.52
CA MET A 37 7.79 5.38 -4.22
C MET A 37 7.28 4.70 -5.50
N ARG A 38 6.90 5.47 -6.50
CA ARG A 38 6.46 4.94 -7.79
C ARG A 38 7.57 4.14 -8.48
N THR A 39 8.80 4.64 -8.47
CA THR A 39 9.95 3.97 -9.03
C THR A 39 10.23 2.64 -8.33
N VAL A 40 10.23 2.62 -7.00
CA VAL A 40 10.41 1.39 -6.21
C VAL A 40 9.31 0.38 -6.53
N MET A 41 8.06 0.82 -6.53
CA MET A 41 6.92 -0.02 -6.86
C MET A 41 7.09 -0.71 -8.21
N LYS A 42 7.43 0.06 -9.25
CA LYS A 42 7.62 -0.47 -10.61
C LYS A 42 8.82 -1.38 -10.74
N LEU A 43 9.96 -1.04 -10.14
CA LEU A 43 11.15 -1.89 -10.17
C LEU A 43 10.95 -3.21 -9.44
N SER A 44 10.00 -3.28 -8.54
CA SER A 44 9.64 -4.48 -7.78
C SER A 44 8.45 -5.23 -8.38
N ASP A 45 8.00 -4.85 -9.57
CA ASP A 45 6.83 -5.41 -10.24
C ASP A 45 5.54 -5.38 -9.38
N GLY A 46 5.45 -4.39 -8.51
CA GLY A 46 4.29 -4.18 -7.64
C GLY A 46 3.25 -3.25 -8.25
N VAL A 47 2.02 -3.36 -7.78
CA VAL A 47 0.89 -2.50 -8.17
C VAL A 47 0.52 -1.50 -7.07
N GLY A 48 1.09 -1.64 -5.90
CA GLY A 48 0.94 -0.75 -4.77
C GLY A 48 2.17 -0.78 -3.87
N LEU A 49 2.36 0.30 -3.12
CA LEU A 49 3.45 0.43 -2.15
C LEU A 49 3.07 1.46 -1.09
N SER A 50 3.15 1.08 0.17
CA SER A 50 3.06 2.01 1.29
C SER A 50 4.45 2.48 1.72
N ALA A 51 4.55 3.71 2.21
CA ALA A 51 5.84 4.32 2.56
C ALA A 51 6.58 3.55 3.65
N ASN A 52 5.87 2.97 4.60
CA ASN A 52 6.50 2.19 5.67
C ASN A 52 7.17 0.90 5.18
N GLN A 53 6.78 0.35 4.02
CA GLN A 53 7.43 -0.82 3.45
C GLN A 53 8.91 -0.57 3.07
N ILE A 54 9.25 0.68 2.79
CA ILE A 54 10.63 1.08 2.46
C ILE A 54 11.29 1.88 3.58
N GLY A 55 10.80 1.74 4.80
CA GLY A 55 11.40 2.30 5.99
C GLY A 55 11.08 3.76 6.27
N LEU A 56 10.11 4.33 5.57
CA LEU A 56 9.66 5.71 5.80
C LEU A 56 8.49 5.72 6.78
N ASN A 57 8.65 6.41 7.90
CA ASN A 57 7.59 6.55 8.89
C ASN A 57 6.57 7.62 8.46
N LEU A 58 5.95 7.38 7.29
CA LEU A 58 5.01 8.31 6.66
C LEU A 58 3.71 7.58 6.30
N ASN A 59 2.60 8.23 6.59
CA ASN A 59 1.27 7.67 6.34
C ASN A 59 0.80 8.01 4.93
N CYS A 60 1.35 7.32 3.94
CA CYS A 60 0.96 7.47 2.53
C CYS A 60 1.24 6.19 1.74
N PHE A 61 0.51 6.02 0.67
CA PHE A 61 0.74 4.95 -0.29
C PHE A 61 0.63 5.43 -1.73
N VAL A 62 1.20 4.67 -2.64
CA VAL A 62 1.01 4.80 -4.09
C VAL A 62 0.43 3.51 -4.65
N ALA A 63 -0.30 3.63 -5.74
CA ALA A 63 -0.83 2.49 -6.49
C ALA A 63 -0.91 2.84 -7.97
N GLU A 64 -0.74 1.85 -8.83
CA GLU A 64 -0.91 2.00 -10.27
C GLU A 64 -1.59 0.75 -10.83
N VAL A 65 -2.80 0.93 -11.33
CA VAL A 65 -3.65 -0.13 -11.86
C VAL A 65 -4.26 0.38 -13.17
N GLU A 66 -4.18 -0.43 -14.23
CA GLU A 66 -4.72 -0.08 -15.55
C GLU A 66 -4.23 1.29 -16.08
N ASN A 67 -2.94 1.56 -15.90
CA ASN A 67 -2.27 2.81 -16.29
C ASN A 67 -2.78 4.07 -15.55
N LYS A 68 -3.52 3.91 -14.46
CA LYS A 68 -3.89 5.00 -13.57
C LYS A 68 -3.04 4.96 -12.32
N PHE A 69 -2.42 6.09 -12.01
CA PHE A 69 -1.56 6.25 -10.85
C PHE A 69 -2.28 7.03 -9.74
N TYR A 70 -2.11 6.56 -8.52
CA TYR A 70 -2.68 7.15 -7.31
C TYR A 70 -1.57 7.39 -6.29
N ALA A 71 -1.61 8.53 -5.62
CA ALA A 71 -0.82 8.82 -4.44
C ALA A 71 -1.76 9.41 -3.39
N VAL A 72 -1.88 8.75 -2.25
CA VAL A 72 -2.84 9.13 -1.21
C VAL A 72 -2.12 9.27 0.12
N PHE A 73 -2.30 10.41 0.76
CA PHE A 73 -1.73 10.75 2.06
C PHE A 73 -2.81 10.68 3.14
N ASN A 74 -2.44 10.15 4.29
CA ASN A 74 -3.35 9.98 5.43
C ASN A 74 -4.67 9.30 5.04
N PRO A 75 -4.61 8.16 4.34
CA PRO A 75 -5.82 7.50 3.87
C PRO A 75 -6.63 6.92 5.03
N LYS A 76 -7.96 6.95 4.85
CA LYS A 76 -8.90 6.31 5.75
C LYS A 76 -10.00 5.66 4.93
N ILE A 77 -10.21 4.37 5.14
CA ILE A 77 -11.38 3.67 4.59
C ILE A 77 -12.59 4.05 5.43
N THR A 78 -13.61 4.62 4.79
CA THR A 78 -14.82 5.09 5.46
C THR A 78 -15.96 4.10 5.32
N LYS A 79 -15.95 3.27 4.28
CA LYS A 79 -16.98 2.25 4.04
C LYS A 79 -16.42 1.12 3.18
N LEU A 80 -16.87 -0.09 3.49
CA LEU A 80 -16.63 -1.32 2.71
C LEU A 80 -17.97 -1.86 2.24
N SER A 81 -18.02 -2.43 1.02
CA SER A 81 -19.19 -3.19 0.57
C SER A 81 -19.36 -4.47 1.38
N GLN A 82 -20.59 -4.98 1.45
CA GLN A 82 -20.87 -6.30 2.03
C GLN A 82 -20.38 -7.42 1.11
N GLU A 83 -20.52 -7.21 -0.21
CA GLU A 83 -19.99 -8.12 -1.22
C GLU A 83 -18.47 -8.14 -1.11
N ALA A 84 -17.92 -9.33 -1.11
CA ALA A 84 -16.49 -9.57 -0.98
C ALA A 84 -16.08 -10.75 -1.84
N GLU A 85 -14.82 -10.78 -2.22
CA GLU A 85 -14.25 -11.82 -3.07
C GLU A 85 -12.97 -12.37 -2.45
N ASP A 86 -12.78 -13.67 -2.59
CA ASP A 86 -11.52 -14.33 -2.27
C ASP A 86 -10.56 -14.24 -3.46
N MET A 87 -9.33 -13.83 -3.19
CA MET A 87 -8.28 -13.82 -4.19
C MET A 87 -6.93 -14.07 -3.54
N GLU A 88 -6.05 -14.77 -4.23
CA GLU A 88 -4.69 -14.96 -3.77
C GLU A 88 -3.92 -13.64 -3.78
N GLU A 89 -3.26 -13.34 -2.67
CA GLU A 89 -2.40 -12.17 -2.50
C GLU A 89 -0.98 -12.59 -2.14
N GLY A 90 -0.05 -11.75 -2.53
CA GLY A 90 1.32 -11.74 -2.04
C GLY A 90 1.71 -10.32 -1.68
N CYS A 91 2.88 -10.16 -1.11
CA CYS A 91 3.40 -8.85 -0.73
C CYS A 91 4.90 -8.78 -0.93
N LEU A 92 5.38 -7.64 -1.42
CA LEU A 92 6.80 -7.38 -1.60
C LEU A 92 7.59 -7.46 -0.28
N SER A 93 6.92 -7.16 0.84
CA SER A 93 7.52 -7.22 2.19
C SER A 93 7.50 -8.62 2.81
N VAL A 94 6.75 -9.55 2.23
CA VAL A 94 6.68 -10.95 2.64
C VAL A 94 6.96 -11.83 1.43
N PRO A 95 8.20 -11.85 0.94
CA PRO A 95 8.53 -12.51 -0.31
C PRO A 95 8.27 -14.01 -0.25
N ASN A 96 7.89 -14.58 -1.40
CA ASN A 96 7.66 -16.00 -1.62
C ASN A 96 6.50 -16.61 -0.78
N ASN A 97 5.66 -15.77 -0.15
CA ASN A 97 4.48 -16.21 0.55
C ASN A 97 3.23 -15.71 -0.16
N PHE A 98 2.25 -16.59 -0.29
CA PHE A 98 0.98 -16.30 -0.93
C PHE A 98 -0.16 -16.90 -0.11
N GLY A 99 -1.29 -16.24 -0.10
CA GLY A 99 -2.46 -16.72 0.61
C GLY A 99 -3.74 -16.09 0.08
N VAL A 100 -4.85 -16.75 0.27
CA VAL A 100 -6.17 -16.26 -0.16
C VAL A 100 -6.71 -15.29 0.88
N VAL A 101 -7.02 -14.07 0.44
CA VAL A 101 -7.58 -13.03 1.30
C VAL A 101 -8.97 -12.63 0.81
N ASN A 102 -9.94 -12.64 1.73
CA ASN A 102 -11.27 -12.13 1.48
C ASN A 102 -11.24 -10.61 1.61
N ARG A 103 -11.63 -9.90 0.55
CA ARG A 103 -11.67 -8.44 0.53
C ARG A 103 -12.97 -7.93 -0.04
N ALA A 104 -13.42 -6.78 0.48
CA ALA A 104 -14.59 -6.10 -0.06
C ALA A 104 -14.40 -5.74 -1.54
N ASP A 105 -15.48 -5.88 -2.33
CA ASP A 105 -15.47 -5.56 -3.76
C ASP A 105 -15.41 -4.06 -4.01
N LYS A 106 -15.96 -3.27 -3.10
CA LYS A 106 -16.00 -1.80 -3.20
C LYS A 106 -15.48 -1.17 -1.92
N VAL A 107 -14.73 -0.09 -2.09
CA VAL A 107 -14.14 0.67 -0.98
C VAL A 107 -14.39 2.15 -1.19
N TRP A 108 -14.83 2.82 -0.13
CA TRP A 108 -14.86 4.29 -0.05
C TRP A 108 -13.68 4.71 0.82
N LEU A 109 -12.83 5.55 0.25
CA LEU A 109 -11.59 5.99 0.89
C LEU A 109 -11.50 7.51 0.84
N GLU A 110 -11.11 8.10 1.95
CA GLU A 110 -10.81 9.52 2.07
C GLU A 110 -9.33 9.69 2.38
N GLY A 111 -8.76 10.78 1.94
CA GLY A 111 -7.36 11.12 2.20
C GLY A 111 -7.01 12.49 1.66
N LEU A 112 -5.73 12.73 1.48
CA LEU A 112 -5.21 13.96 0.91
C LEU A 112 -4.41 13.64 -0.36
N ASP A 113 -4.49 14.52 -1.36
CA ASP A 113 -3.66 14.43 -2.56
C ASP A 113 -2.25 15.00 -2.32
N ALA A 114 -1.44 15.05 -3.37
CA ALA A 114 -0.07 15.56 -3.32
C ALA A 114 0.04 17.05 -2.93
N ASN A 115 -1.06 17.79 -3.01
CA ASN A 115 -1.14 19.20 -2.63
C ASN A 115 -1.75 19.41 -1.24
N GLY A 116 -2.04 18.31 -0.52
CA GLY A 116 -2.70 18.38 0.78
C GLY A 116 -4.20 18.66 0.73
N LYS A 117 -4.81 18.55 -0.45
CA LYS A 117 -6.25 18.74 -0.62
C LYS A 117 -7.00 17.44 -0.35
N LYS A 118 -8.16 17.56 0.26
CA LYS A 118 -9.06 16.42 0.52
C LYS A 118 -9.50 15.77 -0.78
N VAL A 119 -9.40 14.44 -0.82
CA VAL A 119 -9.88 13.61 -1.92
C VAL A 119 -10.74 12.48 -1.38
N LYS A 120 -11.72 12.08 -2.17
CA LYS A 120 -12.60 10.94 -1.89
C LYS A 120 -12.58 10.01 -3.09
N PHE A 121 -12.43 8.72 -2.82
CA PHE A 121 -12.44 7.68 -3.83
C PHE A 121 -13.54 6.69 -3.53
N LYS A 122 -14.23 6.27 -4.58
CA LYS A 122 -15.04 5.06 -4.59
C LYS A 122 -14.43 4.16 -5.63
N VAL A 123 -13.82 3.08 -5.19
CA VAL A 123 -13.09 2.14 -6.05
C VAL A 123 -13.65 0.74 -5.89
N TRP A 124 -13.53 -0.06 -6.93
CA TRP A 124 -14.04 -1.43 -6.96
C TRP A 124 -13.06 -2.37 -7.66
N GLY A 125 -13.31 -3.66 -7.57
CA GLY A 125 -12.51 -4.68 -8.21
C GLY A 125 -11.09 -4.75 -7.69
N PHE A 126 -10.14 -4.96 -8.59
CA PHE A 126 -8.74 -5.13 -8.23
C PHE A 126 -8.14 -3.87 -7.59
N LEU A 127 -8.53 -2.68 -8.03
CA LEU A 127 -8.08 -1.43 -7.42
C LEU A 127 -8.54 -1.32 -5.96
N ALA A 128 -9.77 -1.73 -5.67
CA ALA A 128 -10.27 -1.76 -4.29
C ALA A 128 -9.46 -2.72 -3.41
N ARG A 129 -9.03 -3.84 -3.96
CA ARG A 129 -8.17 -4.81 -3.29
C ARG A 129 -6.80 -4.20 -2.98
N VAL A 130 -6.18 -3.53 -3.95
CA VAL A 130 -4.89 -2.86 -3.77
C VAL A 130 -4.98 -1.78 -2.69
N PHE A 131 -6.02 -0.96 -2.71
CA PHE A 131 -6.24 0.09 -1.70
C PHE A 131 -6.37 -0.50 -0.29
N GLN A 132 -7.12 -1.57 -0.13
CA GLN A 132 -7.27 -2.25 1.16
C GLN A 132 -5.95 -2.83 1.67
N HIS A 133 -5.19 -3.45 0.77
CA HIS A 133 -3.87 -4.02 1.10
C HIS A 133 -2.90 -2.94 1.58
N GLU A 134 -2.83 -1.80 0.88
CA GLU A 134 -1.93 -0.71 1.24
C GLU A 134 -2.36 0.02 2.52
N VAL A 135 -3.65 0.23 2.72
CA VAL A 135 -4.17 0.82 3.97
C VAL A 135 -3.91 -0.12 5.15
N ASP A 136 -4.00 -1.43 4.96
CA ASP A 136 -3.63 -2.40 5.99
C ASP A 136 -2.17 -2.20 6.45
N HIS A 137 -1.22 -2.04 5.52
CA HIS A 137 0.17 -1.73 5.87
C HIS A 137 0.28 -0.49 6.75
N LEU A 138 -0.47 0.55 6.43
CA LEU A 138 -0.48 1.79 7.20
C LEU A 138 -1.19 1.67 8.56
N ASN A 139 -1.90 0.57 8.78
CA ASN A 139 -2.50 0.21 10.06
C ASN A 139 -1.72 -0.88 10.81
N GLY A 140 -0.55 -1.27 10.32
CA GLY A 140 0.28 -2.30 10.93
C GLY A 140 -0.19 -3.73 10.67
N THR A 141 -1.05 -3.94 9.66
CA THR A 141 -1.61 -5.24 9.28
C THR A 141 -1.00 -5.73 7.98
N LEU A 142 -0.64 -6.99 7.92
CA LEU A 142 -0.15 -7.66 6.72
C LEU A 142 -1.18 -8.64 6.18
N PHE A 143 -1.11 -8.96 4.89
CA PHE A 143 -2.06 -9.92 4.28
C PHE A 143 -2.00 -11.29 4.95
N ILE A 144 -0.85 -11.70 5.49
CA ILE A 144 -0.70 -12.96 6.22
C ILE A 144 -1.56 -13.04 7.47
N ASP A 145 -1.99 -11.90 8.03
CA ASP A 145 -2.89 -11.86 9.18
C ASP A 145 -4.34 -12.19 8.81
N LYS A 146 -4.68 -12.04 7.53
CA LYS A 146 -6.04 -12.19 6.99
C LYS A 146 -6.19 -13.38 6.06
N CYS A 147 -5.09 -13.96 5.59
CA CYS A 147 -5.13 -14.98 4.55
C CYS A 147 -5.53 -16.35 5.08
N LYS A 148 -6.12 -17.12 4.17
CA LYS A 148 -6.33 -18.56 4.30
C LYS A 148 -5.31 -19.28 3.42
N ASN A 149 -4.96 -20.52 3.79
CA ASN A 149 -4.10 -21.37 2.96
C ASN A 149 -2.79 -20.71 2.57
N LEU A 150 -2.09 -20.12 3.56
CA LEU A 150 -0.77 -19.53 3.35
C LEU A 150 0.19 -20.59 2.82
N ARG A 151 0.83 -20.31 1.67
CA ARG A 151 1.83 -21.17 1.07
C ARG A 151 3.12 -20.40 0.82
N GLU A 152 4.22 -21.07 1.02
CA GLU A 152 5.54 -20.58 0.69
C GLU A 152 5.99 -21.19 -0.63
N VAL A 153 6.41 -20.36 -1.58
CA VAL A 153 7.04 -20.81 -2.83
C VAL A 153 8.55 -20.87 -2.61
N LYS A 154 9.10 -22.08 -2.63
CA LYS A 154 10.54 -22.25 -2.57
C LYS A 154 11.12 -21.92 -3.95
N ASN A 155 12.06 -20.98 -3.98
CA ASN A 155 12.86 -20.78 -5.19
C ASN A 155 13.71 -22.02 -5.38
N GLU A 156 13.42 -22.81 -6.41
CA GLU A 156 14.33 -23.83 -6.89
C GLU A 156 15.56 -23.09 -7.43
N LYS A 157 16.72 -23.39 -6.82
CA LYS A 157 17.99 -22.88 -7.30
C LYS A 157 18.42 -23.64 -8.55
#